data_86ed9cefa9c16c0b1e711b858e926dd9
#
_entry.id   86ed9cefa9c16c0b1e711b858e926dd9
#
_cell.length_a   1.000
_cell.length_b   1.000
_cell.length_c   1.000
_cell.angle_alpha   90.00
_cell.angle_beta   90.00
_cell.angle_gamma   90.00
#
_symmetry.space_group_name_H-M   'P 1'
#
loop_
_entity.id
_entity.type
_entity.pdbx_description
1 polymer ?
#
loop_
_entity_poly.entity_id
_entity_poly.type
_entity_poly.pdbx_seq_one_letter_code
_entity_poly.pdbx_strand_id
1 'polypeptide(L)'
;MINFRAKIPLSIQDLTIKGVSLAGVGTSLVVPELSLGFDVAQGLAINSHLSTFLISHGHMDHAGGIPYIISQKALNKHPPPLFYLPESIVEPMDRILSEWALIEHYSYQYSLNAVKPGQEFALRGPYFIHVFPTMHRIPSLGYSLVKKNHRLKNEFVNLPQEQLIKIKKSGIAIQENFSEILISFTGDTQIEFLDLAPEVKKAKVLLLEVTYIDEKKSTREAREWGHTHLDEVIPRLHELDCEQIVFIHKSRRYSDEYFNQILNQKIPKDWQARVKFLPEI
;
A
#
# COMPACT_ATOMS: atom_id res chain seq x y z
N MET A 1 29.49 4.21 2.37
CA MET A 1 28.34 3.70 1.61
C MET A 1 27.12 3.77 2.50
N ILE A 2 26.04 4.41 2.04
CA ILE A 2 24.78 4.52 2.80
C ILE A 2 24.06 3.18 2.76
N ASN A 3 23.39 2.80 3.85
CA ASN A 3 22.54 1.63 3.88
C ASN A 3 21.08 2.05 3.64
N PHE A 4 20.55 1.71 2.46
CA PHE A 4 19.15 2.00 2.07
C PHE A 4 18.16 0.93 2.54
N ARG A 5 18.62 -0.19 3.15
CA ARG A 5 17.71 -1.20 3.68
C ARG A 5 16.77 -0.57 4.71
N ALA A 6 15.47 -0.75 4.53
CA ALA A 6 14.49 -0.34 5.51
C ALA A 6 14.61 -1.20 6.77
N LYS A 7 14.44 -0.59 7.93
CA LYS A 7 14.20 -1.35 9.17
C LYS A 7 12.76 -1.89 9.12
N ILE A 8 12.58 -3.14 9.47
CA ILE A 8 11.26 -3.77 9.59
C ILE A 8 11.02 -4.08 11.05
N PRO A 9 9.89 -3.63 11.63
CA PRO A 9 8.82 -2.84 11.01
C PRO A 9 9.22 -1.42 10.66
N LEU A 10 8.64 -0.88 9.58
CA LEU A 10 8.63 0.55 9.31
C LEU A 10 7.63 1.21 10.25
N SER A 11 7.95 2.40 10.78
CA SER A 11 7.03 3.12 11.67
C SER A 11 6.60 4.45 11.06
N ILE A 12 5.31 4.76 11.20
CA ILE A 12 4.72 6.04 10.81
C ILE A 12 3.65 6.44 11.84
N GLN A 13 3.87 7.53 12.57
CA GLN A 13 3.07 7.88 13.73
C GLN A 13 2.95 6.65 14.68
N ASP A 14 1.73 6.24 15.03
CA ASP A 14 1.44 5.09 15.89
C ASP A 14 1.22 3.78 15.11
N LEU A 15 1.54 3.77 13.80
CA LEU A 15 1.35 2.62 12.92
C LEU A 15 2.68 1.99 12.55
N THR A 16 2.66 0.68 12.35
CA THR A 16 3.81 -0.07 11.84
C THR A 16 3.45 -0.79 10.55
N ILE A 17 4.41 -0.86 9.63
CA ILE A 17 4.29 -1.64 8.40
C ILE A 17 5.24 -2.82 8.52
N LYS A 18 4.72 -4.04 8.34
CA LYS A 18 5.47 -5.31 8.35
C LYS A 18 5.15 -6.10 7.10
N GLY A 19 6.02 -7.00 6.71
CA GLY A 19 5.77 -7.95 5.64
C GLY A 19 6.89 -8.06 4.64
N VAL A 20 6.56 -8.59 3.48
CA VAL A 20 7.49 -8.94 2.40
C VAL A 20 7.01 -8.33 1.08
N SER A 21 7.95 -8.05 0.17
CA SER A 21 7.63 -7.71 -1.21
C SER A 21 8.82 -8.07 -2.10
N LEU A 22 8.67 -9.15 -2.85
CA LEU A 22 9.69 -9.68 -3.74
C LEU A 22 9.04 -10.16 -5.04
N ALA A 23 9.44 -9.60 -6.16
CA ALA A 23 8.84 -9.83 -7.47
C ALA A 23 8.76 -11.32 -7.84
N GLY A 24 7.55 -11.77 -8.24
CA GLY A 24 7.26 -13.15 -8.62
C GLY A 24 7.34 -14.16 -7.47
N VAL A 25 7.54 -13.70 -6.24
CA VAL A 25 7.55 -14.56 -5.03
C VAL A 25 6.36 -14.24 -4.17
N GLY A 26 6.23 -13.00 -3.73
CA GLY A 26 5.07 -12.58 -2.96
C GLY A 26 5.18 -11.18 -2.41
N THR A 27 4.08 -10.45 -2.48
CA THR A 27 3.88 -9.16 -1.84
C THR A 27 2.76 -9.30 -0.81
N SER A 28 3.08 -9.00 0.43
CA SER A 28 2.11 -8.91 1.52
C SER A 28 2.66 -7.98 2.59
N LEU A 29 2.07 -6.79 2.69
CA LEU A 29 2.43 -5.77 3.66
C LEU A 29 1.24 -5.52 4.59
N VAL A 30 1.49 -5.44 5.88
CA VAL A 30 0.42 -5.36 6.88
C VAL A 30 0.61 -4.17 7.82
N VAL A 31 -0.52 -3.60 8.25
CA VAL A 31 -0.62 -2.59 9.31
C VAL A 31 -1.44 -3.20 10.45
N PRO A 32 -0.79 -3.90 11.41
CA PRO A 32 -1.49 -4.68 12.43
C PRO A 32 -2.45 -3.87 13.29
N GLU A 33 -2.09 -2.63 13.62
CA GLU A 33 -2.89 -1.72 14.46
C GLU A 33 -4.27 -1.42 13.83
N LEU A 34 -4.35 -1.51 12.51
CA LEU A 34 -5.58 -1.31 11.75
C LEU A 34 -6.21 -2.62 11.26
N SER A 35 -5.57 -3.76 11.57
CA SER A 35 -6.00 -5.08 11.06
C SER A 35 -6.09 -5.10 9.53
N LEU A 36 -5.13 -4.42 8.85
CA LEU A 36 -5.13 -4.12 7.43
C LEU A 36 -3.95 -4.82 6.74
N GLY A 37 -4.21 -5.44 5.59
CA GLY A 37 -3.20 -5.99 4.68
C GLY A 37 -3.27 -5.36 3.30
N PHE A 38 -2.10 -5.12 2.68
CA PHE A 38 -1.92 -4.79 1.28
C PHE A 38 -1.34 -6.03 0.59
N ASP A 39 -2.08 -6.59 -0.33
CA ASP A 39 -1.85 -7.89 -0.93
C ASP A 39 -1.65 -9.04 0.09
N VAL A 40 -1.56 -10.25 -0.36
CA VAL A 40 -1.59 -11.42 0.52
C VAL A 40 -0.53 -12.47 0.21
N ALA A 41 0.30 -12.25 -0.83
CA ALA A 41 1.28 -13.23 -1.32
C ALA A 41 0.62 -14.61 -1.50
N GLN A 42 1.20 -15.66 -0.91
CA GLN A 42 0.66 -17.01 -0.86
C GLN A 42 -0.11 -17.29 0.45
N GLY A 43 -0.51 -16.27 1.20
CA GLY A 43 -1.21 -16.44 2.47
C GLY A 43 -0.27 -16.63 3.67
N LEU A 44 0.57 -15.62 3.91
CA LEU A 44 1.53 -15.68 5.02
C LEU A 44 0.83 -15.73 6.39
N ALA A 45 1.48 -16.36 7.37
CA ALA A 45 0.96 -16.48 8.74
C ALA A 45 0.58 -15.12 9.37
N ILE A 46 1.29 -14.05 9.03
CA ILE A 46 1.02 -12.69 9.49
C ILE A 46 -0.38 -12.20 9.09
N ASN A 47 -0.98 -12.75 8.03
CA ASN A 47 -2.28 -12.37 7.51
C ASN A 47 -3.46 -12.97 8.29
N SER A 48 -3.24 -14.06 9.04
CA SER A 48 -4.32 -14.83 9.67
C SER A 48 -5.17 -14.03 10.67
N HIS A 49 -4.58 -13.03 11.31
CA HIS A 49 -5.25 -12.20 12.33
C HIS A 49 -5.88 -10.93 11.77
N LEU A 50 -5.63 -10.60 10.50
CA LEU A 50 -6.15 -9.37 9.90
C LEU A 50 -7.61 -9.55 9.48
N SER A 51 -8.35 -8.44 9.42
CA SER A 51 -9.76 -8.44 9.01
C SER A 51 -9.98 -7.91 7.59
N THR A 52 -9.11 -7.02 7.11
CA THR A 52 -9.31 -6.28 5.87
C THR A 52 -8.08 -6.40 4.98
N PHE A 53 -8.31 -6.71 3.71
CA PHE A 53 -7.25 -6.88 2.71
C PHE A 53 -7.56 -6.04 1.47
N LEU A 54 -6.57 -5.30 1.01
CA LEU A 54 -6.61 -4.48 -0.20
C LEU A 54 -5.74 -5.16 -1.25
N ILE A 55 -6.37 -5.71 -2.28
CA ILE A 55 -5.70 -6.48 -3.34
C ILE A 55 -5.43 -5.57 -4.52
N SER A 56 -4.17 -5.37 -4.85
CA SER A 56 -3.77 -4.50 -5.94
C SER A 56 -4.17 -5.05 -7.31
N HIS A 57 -3.95 -6.33 -7.56
CA HIS A 57 -4.26 -7.01 -8.81
C HIS A 57 -4.25 -8.54 -8.66
N GLY A 58 -4.57 -9.26 -9.74
CA GLY A 58 -4.81 -10.70 -9.72
C GLY A 58 -3.61 -11.61 -9.97
N HIS A 59 -2.35 -11.14 -9.98
CA HIS A 59 -1.20 -12.04 -10.09
C HIS A 59 -1.05 -12.91 -8.83
N MET A 60 -0.53 -14.13 -9.02
CA MET A 60 -0.43 -15.13 -7.96
C MET A 60 0.43 -14.68 -6.77
N ASP A 61 1.47 -13.93 -7.02
CA ASP A 61 2.36 -13.37 -5.99
C ASP A 61 1.75 -12.20 -5.20
N HIS A 62 0.53 -11.77 -5.56
CA HIS A 62 -0.25 -10.74 -4.85
C HIS A 62 -1.56 -11.29 -4.28
N ALA A 63 -2.30 -12.11 -5.03
CA ALA A 63 -3.65 -12.56 -4.68
C ALA A 63 -3.76 -14.07 -4.40
N GLY A 64 -2.73 -14.87 -4.69
CA GLY A 64 -2.79 -16.33 -4.60
C GLY A 64 -3.10 -16.89 -3.22
N GLY A 65 -2.83 -16.13 -2.16
CA GLY A 65 -3.09 -16.52 -0.79
C GLY A 65 -4.53 -16.32 -0.29
N ILE A 66 -5.41 -15.72 -1.10
CA ILE A 66 -6.81 -15.45 -0.67
C ILE A 66 -7.51 -16.72 -0.18
N PRO A 67 -7.53 -17.85 -0.94
CA PRO A 67 -8.18 -19.08 -0.47
C PRO A 67 -7.59 -19.60 0.84
N TYR A 68 -6.27 -19.57 0.96
CA TYR A 68 -5.58 -20.05 2.15
C TYR A 68 -5.92 -19.20 3.40
N ILE A 69 -5.97 -17.86 3.27
CA ILE A 69 -6.36 -16.97 4.38
C ILE A 69 -7.78 -17.28 4.84
N ILE A 70 -8.72 -17.47 3.92
CA ILE A 70 -10.11 -17.79 4.23
C ILE A 70 -10.19 -19.11 5.00
N SER A 71 -9.52 -20.16 4.50
CA SER A 71 -9.44 -21.47 5.14
C SER A 71 -8.84 -21.38 6.55
N GLN A 72 -7.71 -20.67 6.71
CA GLN A 72 -7.06 -20.50 8.00
C GLN A 72 -7.92 -19.73 9.01
N LYS A 73 -8.64 -18.70 8.56
CA LYS A 73 -9.56 -17.96 9.44
C LYS A 73 -10.74 -18.81 9.89
N ALA A 74 -11.28 -19.62 8.98
CA ALA A 74 -12.35 -20.58 9.31
C ALA A 74 -11.87 -21.62 10.34
N LEU A 75 -10.70 -22.22 10.10
CA LEU A 75 -10.09 -23.21 11.00
C LEU A 75 -9.88 -22.65 12.42
N ASN A 76 -9.40 -21.41 12.52
CA ASN A 76 -9.10 -20.75 13.79
C ASN A 76 -10.30 -20.01 14.40
N LYS A 77 -11.50 -20.13 13.80
CA LYS A 77 -12.73 -19.45 14.24
C LYS A 77 -12.59 -17.93 14.33
N HIS A 78 -11.76 -17.34 13.45
CA HIS A 78 -11.65 -15.91 13.31
C HIS A 78 -12.83 -15.35 12.48
N PRO A 79 -13.20 -14.08 12.67
CA PRO A 79 -14.20 -13.43 11.84
C PRO A 79 -13.87 -13.53 10.34
N PRO A 80 -14.89 -13.64 9.47
CA PRO A 80 -14.70 -13.67 8.03
C PRO A 80 -13.86 -12.48 7.51
N PRO A 81 -12.95 -12.68 6.57
CA PRO A 81 -12.14 -11.60 6.01
C PRO A 81 -12.92 -10.78 5.00
N LEU A 82 -12.59 -9.48 4.91
CA LEU A 82 -13.06 -8.54 3.90
C LEU A 82 -11.94 -8.29 2.91
N PHE A 83 -12.17 -8.59 1.64
CA PHE A 83 -11.25 -8.27 0.54
C PHE A 83 -11.85 -7.15 -0.31
N TYR A 84 -11.03 -6.13 -0.60
CA TYR A 84 -11.30 -5.09 -1.58
C TYR A 84 -10.36 -5.31 -2.76
N LEU A 85 -10.92 -5.44 -3.97
CA LEU A 85 -10.15 -5.84 -5.15
C LEU A 85 -10.69 -5.16 -6.42
N PRO A 86 -9.87 -5.09 -7.48
CA PRO A 86 -10.35 -4.60 -8.77
C PRO A 86 -11.62 -5.34 -9.21
N GLU A 87 -12.61 -4.59 -9.69
CA GLU A 87 -13.93 -5.14 -10.08
C GLU A 87 -13.81 -6.34 -11.02
N SER A 88 -12.84 -6.29 -11.95
CA SER A 88 -12.65 -7.33 -12.98
C SER A 88 -12.24 -8.70 -12.44
N ILE A 89 -11.70 -8.77 -11.21
CA ILE A 89 -11.25 -10.05 -10.63
C ILE A 89 -12.19 -10.59 -9.55
N VAL A 90 -13.24 -9.85 -9.17
CA VAL A 90 -14.20 -10.27 -8.13
C VAL A 90 -14.88 -11.57 -8.51
N GLU A 91 -15.54 -11.60 -9.66
CA GLU A 91 -16.30 -12.77 -10.10
C GLU A 91 -15.42 -13.99 -10.42
N PRO A 92 -14.25 -13.86 -11.11
CA PRO A 92 -13.31 -14.97 -11.23
C PRO A 92 -12.81 -15.50 -9.90
N MET A 93 -12.52 -14.63 -8.92
CA MET A 93 -12.07 -15.05 -7.61
C MET A 93 -13.16 -15.79 -6.83
N ASP A 94 -14.40 -15.32 -6.89
CA ASP A 94 -15.53 -15.97 -6.25
C ASP A 94 -15.78 -17.39 -6.79
N ARG A 95 -15.63 -17.58 -8.10
CA ARG A 95 -15.67 -18.93 -8.71
C ARG A 95 -14.56 -19.83 -8.20
N ILE A 96 -13.31 -19.33 -8.15
CA ILE A 96 -12.16 -20.10 -7.61
C ILE A 96 -12.44 -20.52 -6.16
N LEU A 97 -12.94 -19.62 -5.34
CA LEU A 97 -13.27 -19.89 -3.93
C LEU A 97 -14.40 -20.90 -3.80
N SER A 98 -15.41 -20.82 -4.67
CA SER A 98 -16.53 -21.77 -4.71
C SER A 98 -16.05 -23.18 -5.09
N GLU A 99 -15.19 -23.32 -6.11
CA GLU A 99 -14.60 -24.59 -6.48
C GLU A 99 -13.71 -25.15 -5.38
N TRP A 100 -12.95 -24.30 -4.68
CA TRP A 100 -12.12 -24.74 -3.57
C TRP A 100 -12.96 -25.22 -2.37
N ALA A 101 -14.09 -24.56 -2.10
CA ALA A 101 -15.05 -24.99 -1.08
C ALA A 101 -15.63 -26.39 -1.37
N LEU A 102 -15.84 -26.73 -2.65
CA LEU A 102 -16.24 -28.10 -3.07
C LEU A 102 -15.13 -29.12 -2.80
N ILE A 103 -13.86 -28.78 -3.07
CA ILE A 103 -12.72 -29.67 -2.82
C ILE A 103 -12.59 -29.96 -1.31
N GLU A 104 -12.74 -28.95 -0.47
CA GLU A 104 -12.62 -29.12 1.00
C GLU A 104 -13.90 -29.57 1.68
N HIS A 105 -15.00 -29.72 0.94
CA HIS A 105 -16.35 -29.99 1.50
C HIS A 105 -16.72 -29.03 2.64
N TYR A 106 -16.36 -27.75 2.49
CA TYR A 106 -16.59 -26.73 3.51
C TYR A 106 -17.10 -25.42 2.91
N SER A 107 -18.13 -24.84 3.52
CA SER A 107 -18.68 -23.54 3.10
C SER A 107 -17.93 -22.39 3.77
N TYR A 108 -17.16 -21.66 3.00
CA TYR A 108 -16.39 -20.51 3.48
C TYR A 108 -17.26 -19.27 3.67
N GLN A 109 -16.87 -18.46 4.65
CA GLN A 109 -17.43 -17.15 4.90
C GLN A 109 -16.39 -16.08 4.60
N TYR A 110 -16.66 -15.20 3.67
CA TYR A 110 -15.82 -14.08 3.24
C TYR A 110 -16.65 -12.99 2.56
N SER A 111 -16.04 -11.82 2.33
CA SER A 111 -16.64 -10.78 1.50
C SER A 111 -15.63 -10.30 0.45
N LEU A 112 -16.03 -10.33 -0.81
CA LEU A 112 -15.31 -9.74 -1.93
C LEU A 112 -16.02 -8.43 -2.32
N ASN A 113 -15.30 -7.31 -2.20
CA ASN A 113 -15.83 -5.99 -2.46
C ASN A 113 -15.13 -5.40 -3.69
N ALA A 114 -15.89 -5.18 -4.76
CA ALA A 114 -15.38 -4.51 -5.94
C ALA A 114 -15.06 -3.04 -5.64
N VAL A 115 -13.86 -2.58 -6.04
CA VAL A 115 -13.49 -1.17 -5.95
C VAL A 115 -12.92 -0.65 -7.28
N LYS A 116 -13.04 0.67 -7.45
CA LYS A 116 -12.60 1.40 -8.66
C LYS A 116 -11.77 2.63 -8.26
N PRO A 117 -10.91 3.13 -9.15
CA PRO A 117 -10.19 4.39 -8.91
C PRO A 117 -11.13 5.54 -8.53
N GLY A 118 -10.68 6.38 -7.62
CA GLY A 118 -11.42 7.53 -7.10
C GLY A 118 -12.39 7.20 -5.96
N GLN A 119 -12.62 5.94 -5.65
CA GLN A 119 -13.44 5.56 -4.49
C GLN A 119 -12.70 5.79 -3.17
N GLU A 120 -13.45 6.18 -2.16
CA GLU A 120 -13.00 6.26 -0.78
C GLU A 120 -14.00 5.55 0.13
N PHE A 121 -13.50 4.78 1.10
CA PHE A 121 -14.34 4.13 2.09
C PHE A 121 -13.69 4.13 3.48
N ALA A 122 -14.54 4.10 4.51
CA ALA A 122 -14.08 4.08 5.89
C ALA A 122 -13.45 2.73 6.24
N LEU A 123 -12.31 2.76 6.95
CA LEU A 123 -11.68 1.58 7.50
C LEU A 123 -12.09 1.40 8.99
N ARG A 124 -11.53 2.24 9.86
CA ARG A 124 -11.91 2.32 11.28
C ARG A 124 -11.45 3.65 11.89
N GLY A 125 -12.22 4.18 12.85
CA GLY A 125 -11.90 5.46 13.50
C GLY A 125 -11.72 6.58 12.47
N PRO A 126 -10.61 7.33 12.54
CA PRO A 126 -10.35 8.42 11.60
C PRO A 126 -9.73 7.95 10.28
N TYR A 127 -9.55 6.65 10.06
CA TYR A 127 -8.83 6.09 8.91
C TYR A 127 -9.79 5.71 7.78
N PHE A 128 -9.39 6.07 6.56
CA PHE A 128 -10.09 5.80 5.31
C PHE A 128 -9.11 5.21 4.31
N ILE A 129 -9.63 4.48 3.35
CA ILE A 129 -8.87 3.99 2.19
C ILE A 129 -9.34 4.78 0.98
N HIS A 130 -8.39 5.41 0.28
CA HIS A 130 -8.59 6.00 -1.03
C HIS A 130 -7.97 5.08 -2.09
N VAL A 131 -8.73 4.79 -3.15
CA VAL A 131 -8.34 3.91 -4.25
C VAL A 131 -7.86 4.76 -5.42
N PHE A 132 -6.65 4.50 -5.91
CA PHE A 132 -6.11 5.24 -7.05
C PHE A 132 -5.73 4.32 -8.22
N PRO A 133 -5.70 4.85 -9.47
CA PRO A 133 -5.34 4.07 -10.64
C PRO A 133 -3.85 3.78 -10.69
N THR A 134 -3.50 2.61 -11.19
CA THR A 134 -2.13 2.19 -11.51
C THR A 134 -2.06 1.66 -12.94
N MET A 135 -0.86 1.52 -13.50
CA MET A 135 -0.63 1.04 -14.86
C MET A 135 0.15 -0.28 -14.85
N HIS A 136 -0.57 -1.36 -15.02
CA HIS A 136 0.04 -2.69 -15.10
C HIS A 136 -0.52 -3.47 -16.29
N ARG A 137 0.01 -4.67 -16.58
CA ARG A 137 -0.43 -5.52 -17.71
C ARG A 137 -1.85 -6.05 -17.56
N ILE A 138 -2.32 -6.15 -16.33
CA ILE A 138 -3.70 -6.52 -15.99
C ILE A 138 -4.33 -5.41 -15.15
N PRO A 139 -5.65 -5.35 -15.01
CA PRO A 139 -6.31 -4.35 -14.16
C PRO A 139 -5.71 -4.31 -12.77
N SER A 140 -5.23 -3.15 -12.36
CA SER A 140 -4.53 -2.93 -11.10
C SER A 140 -4.95 -1.64 -10.42
N LEU A 141 -4.80 -1.60 -9.11
CA LEU A 141 -5.17 -0.49 -8.24
C LEU A 141 -4.06 -0.24 -7.21
N GLY A 142 -3.86 1.02 -6.87
CA GLY A 142 -3.13 1.42 -5.70
C GLY A 142 -4.09 1.86 -4.57
N TYR A 143 -3.58 1.87 -3.35
CA TYR A 143 -4.37 2.21 -2.17
C TYR A 143 -3.62 3.18 -1.27
N SER A 144 -4.30 4.22 -0.83
CA SER A 144 -3.79 5.16 0.16
C SER A 144 -4.55 5.03 1.48
N LEU A 145 -3.83 4.86 2.57
CA LEU A 145 -4.34 5.00 3.92
C LEU A 145 -4.38 6.48 4.28
N VAL A 146 -5.57 7.01 4.44
CA VAL A 146 -5.83 8.42 4.73
C VAL A 146 -6.35 8.57 6.17
N LYS A 147 -5.78 9.49 6.93
CA LYS A 147 -6.28 9.88 8.25
C LYS A 147 -7.01 11.21 8.15
N LYS A 148 -8.28 11.23 8.51
CA LYS A 148 -9.08 12.45 8.61
C LYS A 148 -9.00 13.01 10.02
N ASN A 149 -8.54 14.23 10.12
CA ASN A 149 -8.31 14.93 11.37
C ASN A 149 -9.12 16.23 11.44
N HIS A 150 -9.24 16.78 12.64
CA HIS A 150 -9.83 18.08 12.88
C HIS A 150 -8.80 18.97 13.57
N ARG A 151 -8.69 20.22 13.17
CA ARG A 151 -7.87 21.22 13.85
C ARG A 151 -8.66 22.51 14.05
N LEU A 152 -8.29 23.29 15.05
CA LEU A 152 -8.82 24.64 15.18
C LEU A 152 -8.46 25.45 13.93
N LYS A 153 -9.40 26.24 13.44
CA LYS A 153 -9.12 27.23 12.40
C LYS A 153 -8.11 28.26 12.92
N ASN A 154 -7.24 28.72 12.03
CA ASN A 154 -6.14 29.64 12.40
C ASN A 154 -6.62 30.88 13.19
N GLU A 155 -7.82 31.40 12.89
CA GLU A 155 -8.43 32.55 13.56
C GLU A 155 -8.76 32.27 15.03
N PHE A 156 -8.84 31.03 15.46
CA PHE A 156 -9.20 30.62 16.82
C PHE A 156 -8.03 30.01 17.62
N VAL A 157 -6.88 29.77 17.01
CA VAL A 157 -5.75 29.06 17.66
C VAL A 157 -5.24 29.79 18.93
N ASN A 158 -5.27 31.12 18.95
CA ASN A 158 -4.77 31.92 20.06
C ASN A 158 -5.85 32.33 21.06
N LEU A 159 -7.10 31.86 20.94
CA LEU A 159 -8.17 32.22 21.83
C LEU A 159 -8.18 31.34 23.10
N PRO A 160 -8.47 31.93 24.28
CA PRO A 160 -8.69 31.21 25.52
C PRO A 160 -9.84 30.19 25.37
N GLN A 161 -9.74 29.09 26.11
CA GLN A 161 -10.74 27.99 26.04
C GLN A 161 -12.18 28.46 26.30
N GLU A 162 -12.38 29.44 27.22
CA GLU A 162 -13.69 30.01 27.53
C GLU A 162 -14.33 30.71 26.31
N GLN A 163 -13.52 31.43 25.53
CA GLN A 163 -13.99 32.07 24.30
C GLN A 163 -14.34 31.07 23.23
N LEU A 164 -13.53 30.04 23.07
CA LEU A 164 -13.80 28.93 22.14
C LEU A 164 -15.13 28.23 22.44
N ILE A 165 -15.42 28.00 23.73
CA ILE A 165 -16.71 27.43 24.18
C ILE A 165 -17.89 28.37 23.83
N LYS A 166 -17.75 29.67 24.03
CA LYS A 166 -18.79 30.68 23.71
C LYS A 166 -19.05 30.69 22.17
N ILE A 167 -17.99 30.74 21.39
CA ILE A 167 -18.08 30.74 19.92
C ILE A 167 -18.73 29.42 19.41
N LYS A 168 -18.33 28.26 19.94
CA LYS A 168 -18.95 27.02 19.61
C LYS A 168 -20.43 26.96 19.96
N LYS A 169 -20.83 27.54 21.13
CA LYS A 169 -22.24 27.62 21.55
C LYS A 169 -23.06 28.57 20.67
N SER A 170 -22.46 29.56 20.02
CA SER A 170 -23.14 30.44 19.07
C SER A 170 -23.31 29.81 17.68
N GLY A 171 -22.95 28.54 17.50
CA GLY A 171 -23.13 27.81 16.24
C GLY A 171 -22.01 28.01 15.22
N ILE A 172 -20.95 28.72 15.56
CA ILE A 172 -19.81 28.94 14.66
C ILE A 172 -18.91 27.74 14.70
N ALA A 173 -18.59 27.17 13.49
CA ALA A 173 -17.65 26.09 13.37
C ALA A 173 -16.20 26.55 13.62
N ILE A 174 -15.66 26.20 14.78
CA ILE A 174 -14.30 26.60 15.22
C ILE A 174 -13.22 25.65 14.71
N GLN A 175 -13.59 24.51 14.14
CA GLN A 175 -12.68 23.50 13.61
C GLN A 175 -12.84 23.38 12.10
N GLU A 176 -11.76 23.00 11.45
CA GLU A 176 -11.74 22.58 10.04
C GLU A 176 -11.24 21.15 9.93
N ASN A 177 -11.74 20.46 8.91
CA ASN A 177 -11.31 19.11 8.59
C ASN A 177 -10.07 19.19 7.69
N PHE A 178 -9.10 18.34 7.95
CA PHE A 178 -7.98 18.10 7.03
C PHE A 178 -7.67 16.62 6.94
N SER A 179 -7.06 16.22 5.85
CA SER A 179 -6.69 14.82 5.61
C SER A 179 -5.20 14.72 5.39
N GLU A 180 -4.60 13.65 5.92
CA GLU A 180 -3.21 13.29 5.70
C GLU A 180 -3.15 11.91 5.03
N ILE A 181 -2.42 11.77 3.95
CA ILE A 181 -2.12 10.48 3.35
C ILE A 181 -0.91 9.91 4.11
N LEU A 182 -1.16 8.89 4.92
CA LEU A 182 -0.11 8.29 5.74
C LEU A 182 0.73 7.31 4.93
N ILE A 183 0.09 6.41 4.20
CA ILE A 183 0.74 5.36 3.42
C ILE A 183 0.07 5.32 2.05
N SER A 184 0.85 5.32 0.97
CA SER A 184 0.38 4.95 -0.36
C SER A 184 1.12 3.70 -0.82
N PHE A 185 0.38 2.67 -1.21
CA PHE A 185 0.87 1.41 -1.74
C PHE A 185 0.50 1.31 -3.21
N THR A 186 1.49 1.17 -4.08
CA THR A 186 1.26 1.19 -5.53
C THR A 186 0.79 -0.15 -6.09
N GLY A 187 1.09 -1.28 -5.40
CA GLY A 187 1.11 -2.56 -6.10
C GLY A 187 2.12 -2.52 -7.24
N ASP A 188 1.91 -3.35 -8.25
CA ASP A 188 2.74 -3.34 -9.47
C ASP A 188 2.23 -2.28 -10.45
N THR A 189 3.16 -1.48 -10.99
CA THR A 189 2.80 -0.35 -11.86
C THR A 189 3.98 0.17 -12.66
N GLN A 190 3.70 0.83 -13.77
CA GLN A 190 4.63 1.73 -14.44
C GLN A 190 4.62 3.10 -13.76
N ILE A 191 5.66 3.90 -13.98
CA ILE A 191 5.89 5.18 -13.28
C ILE A 191 4.81 6.25 -13.56
N GLU A 192 4.06 6.10 -14.64
CA GLU A 192 2.98 7.01 -15.06
C GLU A 192 1.81 7.06 -14.06
N PHE A 193 1.74 6.15 -13.10
CA PHE A 193 0.76 6.26 -12.00
C PHE A 193 0.88 7.60 -11.27
N LEU A 194 2.07 8.21 -11.22
CA LEU A 194 2.29 9.53 -10.62
C LEU A 194 1.51 10.66 -11.33
N ASP A 195 1.18 10.48 -12.61
CA ASP A 195 0.39 11.43 -13.39
C ASP A 195 -1.10 11.16 -13.24
N LEU A 196 -1.47 9.90 -13.03
CA LEU A 196 -2.86 9.47 -12.85
C LEU A 196 -3.37 9.72 -11.42
N ALA A 197 -2.48 9.70 -10.43
CA ALA A 197 -2.79 9.85 -9.01
C ALA A 197 -1.82 10.85 -8.34
N PRO A 198 -1.88 12.14 -8.70
CA PRO A 198 -0.93 13.14 -8.19
C PRO A 198 -0.96 13.34 -6.67
N GLU A 199 -2.04 12.94 -6.01
CA GLU A 199 -2.19 13.00 -4.55
C GLU A 199 -1.19 12.10 -3.82
N VAL A 200 -0.77 10.98 -4.41
CA VAL A 200 0.19 10.04 -3.77
C VAL A 200 1.56 10.68 -3.56
N LYS A 201 1.88 11.72 -4.33
CA LYS A 201 3.13 12.49 -4.21
C LYS A 201 3.30 13.15 -2.83
N LYS A 202 2.20 13.28 -2.06
CA LYS A 202 2.15 13.88 -0.71
C LYS A 202 2.00 12.84 0.40
N ALA A 203 2.11 11.55 0.09
CA ALA A 203 2.05 10.52 1.11
C ALA A 203 3.24 10.62 2.06
N LYS A 204 3.01 10.42 3.38
CA LYS A 204 4.14 10.38 4.32
C LYS A 204 5.09 9.22 3.99
N VAL A 205 4.54 8.04 3.74
CA VAL A 205 5.28 6.88 3.23
C VAL A 205 4.70 6.44 1.89
N LEU A 206 5.52 6.47 0.85
CA LEU A 206 5.19 5.92 -0.46
C LEU A 206 5.88 4.55 -0.60
N LEU A 207 5.09 3.48 -0.62
CA LEU A 207 5.54 2.13 -0.95
C LEU A 207 5.48 2.00 -2.47
N LEU A 208 6.60 2.22 -3.12
CA LEU A 208 6.73 2.33 -4.57
C LEU A 208 7.38 1.08 -5.15
N GLU A 209 6.72 0.42 -6.08
CA GLU A 209 7.31 -0.69 -6.82
C GLU A 209 8.50 -0.21 -7.65
N VAL A 210 9.63 -0.88 -7.51
CA VAL A 210 10.86 -0.72 -8.33
C VAL A 210 11.46 -2.09 -8.57
N THR A 211 10.98 -2.75 -9.60
CA THR A 211 11.38 -4.14 -9.88
C THR A 211 12.77 -4.23 -10.47
N TYR A 212 13.17 -3.28 -11.30
CA TYR A 212 14.44 -3.30 -12.02
C TYR A 212 15.27 -2.03 -11.77
N ILE A 213 16.63 -2.19 -11.69
CA ILE A 213 17.52 -1.12 -11.24
C ILE A 213 18.75 -0.90 -12.13
N ASP A 214 19.02 -1.81 -13.08
CA ASP A 214 20.23 -1.81 -13.88
C ASP A 214 19.96 -2.17 -15.35
N GLU A 215 21.01 -2.08 -16.17
CA GLU A 215 20.96 -2.32 -17.61
C GLU A 215 20.65 -3.78 -18.00
N LYS A 216 20.70 -4.75 -17.06
CA LYS A 216 20.35 -6.15 -17.32
C LYS A 216 18.88 -6.31 -17.68
N LYS A 217 18.06 -5.34 -17.31
CA LYS A 217 16.68 -5.13 -17.74
C LYS A 217 16.50 -3.66 -18.06
N SER A 218 16.33 -3.35 -19.34
CA SER A 218 16.09 -1.98 -19.79
C SER A 218 14.74 -1.46 -19.28
N THR A 219 14.58 -0.13 -19.27
CA THR A 219 13.29 0.53 -19.00
C THR A 219 12.20 0.03 -19.94
N ARG A 220 12.53 -0.19 -21.21
CA ARG A 220 11.58 -0.76 -22.19
C ARG A 220 11.09 -2.14 -21.76
N GLU A 221 12.00 -3.05 -21.40
CA GLU A 221 11.63 -4.38 -20.93
C GLU A 221 10.84 -4.34 -19.61
N ALA A 222 11.17 -3.42 -18.69
CA ALA A 222 10.40 -3.21 -17.47
C ALA A 222 8.94 -2.85 -17.81
N ARG A 223 8.74 -1.90 -18.72
CA ARG A 223 7.42 -1.47 -19.21
C ARG A 223 6.64 -2.56 -19.93
N GLU A 224 7.31 -3.40 -20.72
CA GLU A 224 6.70 -4.56 -21.38
C GLU A 224 6.09 -5.53 -20.37
N TRP A 225 6.65 -5.61 -19.16
CA TRP A 225 6.14 -6.39 -18.04
C TRP A 225 5.20 -5.60 -17.09
N GLY A 226 5.00 -4.31 -17.37
CA GLY A 226 4.13 -3.44 -16.56
C GLY A 226 4.74 -3.00 -15.24
N HIS A 227 6.07 -2.91 -15.17
CA HIS A 227 6.83 -2.55 -13.96
C HIS A 227 7.61 -1.25 -14.11
N THR A 228 8.01 -0.69 -12.99
CA THR A 228 8.86 0.50 -12.90
C THR A 228 10.33 0.12 -12.86
N HIS A 229 11.15 0.86 -13.63
CA HIS A 229 12.60 0.82 -13.57
C HIS A 229 13.15 2.00 -12.74
N LEU A 230 14.23 1.80 -12.00
CA LEU A 230 14.84 2.85 -11.17
C LEU A 230 15.19 4.12 -11.96
N ASP A 231 15.66 3.95 -13.21
CA ASP A 231 16.03 5.08 -14.07
C ASP A 231 14.84 5.94 -14.52
N GLU A 232 13.60 5.46 -14.31
CA GLU A 232 12.37 6.22 -14.50
C GLU A 232 11.95 6.96 -13.23
N VAL A 233 12.31 6.43 -12.07
CA VAL A 233 12.01 7.05 -10.77
C VAL A 233 12.91 8.26 -10.51
N ILE A 234 14.20 8.12 -10.77
CA ILE A 234 15.21 9.16 -10.44
C ILE A 234 14.86 10.53 -11.02
N PRO A 235 14.52 10.68 -12.31
CA PRO A 235 14.13 11.97 -12.87
C PRO A 235 12.87 12.57 -12.24
N ARG A 236 12.01 11.75 -11.64
CA ARG A 236 10.74 12.15 -11.06
C ARG A 236 10.77 12.34 -9.54
N LEU A 237 11.90 12.07 -8.88
CA LEU A 237 12.01 12.24 -7.43
C LEU A 237 11.63 13.67 -6.99
N HIS A 238 11.99 14.68 -7.76
CA HIS A 238 11.68 16.08 -7.44
C HIS A 238 10.18 16.41 -7.38
N GLU A 239 9.32 15.55 -7.93
CA GLU A 239 7.87 15.69 -7.85
C GLU A 239 7.29 15.18 -6.51
N LEU A 240 8.08 14.39 -5.74
CA LEU A 240 7.62 13.69 -4.56
C LEU A 240 7.88 14.52 -3.29
N ASP A 241 6.83 14.79 -2.53
CA ASP A 241 6.88 15.45 -1.22
C ASP A 241 6.67 14.45 -0.07
N CYS A 242 7.10 13.20 -0.28
CA CYS A 242 6.97 12.13 0.70
C CYS A 242 8.04 12.27 1.81
N GLU A 243 7.70 11.94 3.05
CA GLU A 243 8.68 11.85 4.14
C GLU A 243 9.64 10.66 3.92
N GLN A 244 9.09 9.53 3.44
CA GLN A 244 9.85 8.34 3.09
C GLN A 244 9.34 7.73 1.78
N ILE A 245 10.25 7.25 0.96
CA ILE A 245 9.97 6.44 -0.23
C ILE A 245 10.61 5.09 0.01
N VAL A 246 9.79 4.04 0.04
CA VAL A 246 10.26 2.68 0.26
C VAL A 246 10.05 1.87 -1.01
N PHE A 247 11.14 1.49 -1.66
CA PHE A 247 11.08 0.63 -2.82
C PHE A 247 10.68 -0.79 -2.40
N ILE A 248 9.66 -1.28 -3.07
CA ILE A 248 9.11 -2.63 -2.90
C ILE A 248 9.21 -3.39 -4.21
N HIS A 249 8.82 -4.66 -4.22
CA HIS A 249 8.76 -5.52 -5.41
C HIS A 249 10.10 -5.69 -6.14
N LYS A 250 11.22 -5.71 -5.38
CA LYS A 250 12.57 -5.93 -5.91
C LYS A 250 12.64 -7.27 -6.65
N SER A 251 13.23 -7.30 -7.84
CA SER A 251 13.48 -8.56 -8.55
C SER A 251 14.47 -9.46 -7.79
N ARG A 252 14.18 -10.77 -7.73
CA ARG A 252 15.08 -11.81 -7.16
C ARG A 252 16.47 -11.89 -7.81
N ARG A 253 16.67 -11.24 -8.95
CA ARG A 253 17.96 -11.17 -9.63
C ARG A 253 19.00 -10.36 -8.85
N TYR A 254 18.55 -9.52 -7.93
CA TYR A 254 19.38 -8.60 -7.19
C TYR A 254 19.45 -9.02 -5.73
N SER A 255 20.68 -9.33 -5.25
CA SER A 255 20.89 -9.43 -3.80
C SER A 255 20.64 -8.05 -3.15
N ASP A 256 20.36 -8.04 -1.85
CA ASP A 256 20.22 -6.78 -1.11
C ASP A 256 21.48 -5.92 -1.16
N GLU A 257 22.66 -6.55 -1.13
CA GLU A 257 23.94 -5.86 -1.22
C GLU A 257 24.08 -5.14 -2.57
N TYR A 258 23.77 -5.85 -3.66
CA TYR A 258 23.85 -5.28 -5.01
C TYR A 258 22.83 -4.17 -5.20
N PHE A 259 21.58 -4.39 -4.74
CA PHE A 259 20.53 -3.36 -4.79
C PHE A 259 20.97 -2.09 -4.04
N ASN A 260 21.50 -2.25 -2.83
CA ASN A 260 22.03 -1.15 -2.03
C ASN A 260 23.22 -0.44 -2.72
N GLN A 261 24.09 -1.18 -3.40
CA GLN A 261 25.21 -0.61 -4.16
C GLN A 261 24.73 0.29 -5.29
N ILE A 262 23.75 -0.18 -6.08
CA ILE A 262 23.18 0.60 -7.19
C ILE A 262 22.46 1.84 -6.69
N LEU A 263 21.70 1.74 -5.58
CA LEU A 263 21.07 2.91 -4.97
C LEU A 263 22.11 3.96 -4.53
N ASN A 264 23.26 3.54 -3.96
CA ASN A 264 24.35 4.45 -3.60
C ASN A 264 24.94 5.17 -4.81
N GLN A 265 24.94 4.55 -5.98
CA GLN A 265 25.46 5.13 -7.21
C GLN A 265 24.47 6.10 -7.87
N LYS A 266 23.17 5.73 -7.87
CA LYS A 266 22.15 6.40 -8.68
C LYS A 266 21.30 7.40 -7.91
N ILE A 267 21.02 7.19 -6.60
CA ILE A 267 20.14 8.09 -5.83
C ILE A 267 20.87 9.40 -5.49
N PRO A 268 20.33 10.57 -5.87
CA PRO A 268 20.91 11.88 -5.54
C PRO A 268 21.09 12.06 -4.03
N LYS A 269 22.11 12.81 -3.61
CA LYS A 269 22.50 12.96 -2.20
C LYS A 269 21.40 13.50 -1.30
N ASP A 270 20.61 14.44 -1.78
CA ASP A 270 19.48 15.07 -1.12
C ASP A 270 18.29 14.11 -0.88
N TRP A 271 18.24 12.99 -1.63
CA TRP A 271 17.21 11.97 -1.51
C TRP A 271 17.62 10.77 -0.66
N GLN A 272 18.92 10.58 -0.40
CA GLN A 272 19.44 9.38 0.26
C GLN A 272 18.89 9.14 1.67
N ALA A 273 18.49 10.19 2.39
CA ALA A 273 17.89 10.07 3.72
C ALA A 273 16.44 9.57 3.64
N ARG A 274 15.72 9.89 2.55
CA ARG A 274 14.28 9.64 2.38
C ARG A 274 13.99 8.33 1.65
N VAL A 275 14.93 7.84 0.83
CA VAL A 275 14.77 6.60 0.06
C VAL A 275 15.23 5.41 0.88
N LYS A 276 14.44 4.33 0.86
CA LYS A 276 14.76 3.02 1.44
C LYS A 276 14.28 1.93 0.48
N PHE A 277 14.68 0.68 0.70
CA PHE A 277 14.07 -0.47 0.07
C PHE A 277 13.74 -1.54 1.10
N LEU A 278 12.71 -2.33 0.80
CA LEU A 278 12.33 -3.46 1.63
C LEU A 278 13.29 -4.63 1.33
N PRO A 279 14.04 -5.12 2.35
CA PRO A 279 15.00 -6.21 2.14
C PRO A 279 14.30 -7.55 1.92
N GLU A 280 15.04 -8.53 1.41
CA GLU A 280 14.66 -9.95 1.53
C GLU A 280 14.67 -10.37 3.00
N ILE A 281 13.76 -11.26 3.36
CA ILE A 281 13.66 -11.86 4.70
C ILE A 281 14.54 -13.11 4.77
#